data_59de0197f58e6f4b907be166787930c6
#
_entry.id   59de0197f58e6f4b907be166787930c6
#
_cell.length_a   1.000
_cell.length_b   1.000
_cell.length_c   1.000
_cell.angle_alpha   90.00
_cell.angle_beta   90.00
_cell.angle_gamma   90.00
#
_symmetry.space_group_name_H-M   'P 1'
#
loop_
_entity.id
_entity.type
_entity.pdbx_description
1 polymer ?
#
loop_
_entity_poly.entity_id
_entity_poly.type
_entity_poly.pdbx_seq_one_letter_code
_entity_poly.pdbx_strand_id
1 'polypeptide(L)'
;MARKKRKSLIFTIMRMSVIPIAILGVVMTFYSQNSVHEGMVFEIEKSLSGIAHNLISIYNVLDAGDFSQKDDRVYKGETEITSDYRVLDDIKNDTGADVTVFVGDERCLTTLVDKKGNRLVGSHLDKEVASQVIEDGEEYFSQNVDVMGVRYFGYYVPIRNDENEVVGVSFAGESAESVNTSMRFMTQGNVIICLFIIILAGFICNLSAQKMVEAIQAIKRFLGRVSHGEFHHEMPENVLKRGDELAQMGEYAVAVSDSLEEMVSRDPLTKLLNRRAAQIQMDYRRENDCFSLAIADIDFFKSVNDSYGHEKGDEVLKYVAGALRKAVGEDGFSARWGGEEFLIGFDEIGRAHV
;
A
#
# COMPACT_ATOMS: atom_id res chain seq x y z
N MET A 1 -15.79 -29.75 23.48
CA MET A 1 -14.99 -29.39 22.27
C MET A 1 -15.02 -27.88 22.10
N ALA A 2 -13.93 -27.20 22.30
CA ALA A 2 -13.85 -25.74 22.21
C ALA A 2 -14.01 -25.28 20.74
N ARG A 3 -15.02 -24.47 20.48
CA ARG A 3 -15.33 -23.86 19.18
C ARG A 3 -14.20 -22.92 18.80
N LYS A 4 -13.25 -23.37 17.98
CA LYS A 4 -12.12 -22.57 17.48
C LYS A 4 -12.72 -21.32 16.81
N LYS A 5 -12.52 -20.12 17.39
CA LYS A 5 -12.96 -18.85 16.82
C LYS A 5 -12.38 -18.75 15.41
N ARG A 6 -13.22 -18.88 14.37
CA ARG A 6 -12.81 -18.70 12.97
C ARG A 6 -12.39 -17.23 12.82
N LYS A 7 -11.11 -17.00 12.57
CA LYS A 7 -10.60 -15.65 12.26
C LYS A 7 -11.31 -15.15 10.99
N SER A 8 -11.79 -13.92 11.01
CA SER A 8 -12.41 -13.31 9.83
C SER A 8 -11.41 -13.31 8.67
N LEU A 9 -11.82 -13.78 7.50
CA LEU A 9 -11.01 -13.79 6.28
C LEU A 9 -10.58 -12.36 5.92
N ILE A 10 -11.46 -11.38 6.11
CA ILE A 10 -11.17 -9.95 5.93
C ILE A 10 -9.94 -9.53 6.75
N PHE A 11 -9.93 -9.88 8.05
CA PHE A 11 -8.81 -9.53 8.93
C PHE A 11 -7.49 -10.17 8.50
N THR A 12 -7.55 -11.40 7.96
CA THR A 12 -6.37 -12.10 7.45
C THR A 12 -5.82 -11.40 6.21
N ILE A 13 -6.68 -11.04 5.23
CA ILE A 13 -6.30 -10.34 4.01
C ILE A 13 -5.72 -8.96 4.36
N MET A 14 -6.42 -8.17 5.19
CA MET A 14 -5.94 -6.86 5.63
C MET A 14 -4.55 -6.94 6.27
N ARG A 15 -4.34 -7.91 7.17
CA ARG A 15 -3.04 -8.07 7.84
C ARG A 15 -1.93 -8.43 6.86
N MET A 16 -2.19 -9.29 5.88
CA MET A 16 -1.21 -9.68 4.86
C MET A 16 -0.83 -8.52 3.93
N SER A 17 -1.75 -7.59 3.67
CA SER A 17 -1.51 -6.46 2.78
C SER A 17 -0.95 -5.23 3.51
N VAL A 18 -1.49 -4.89 4.70
CA VAL A 18 -1.12 -3.66 5.42
C VAL A 18 0.22 -3.78 6.12
N ILE A 19 0.55 -4.95 6.70
CA ILE A 19 1.82 -5.11 7.44
C ILE A 19 3.04 -4.88 6.55
N PRO A 20 3.17 -5.47 5.35
CA PRO A 20 4.32 -5.20 4.48
C PRO A 20 4.44 -3.73 4.07
N ILE A 21 3.32 -3.05 3.81
CA ILE A 21 3.29 -1.62 3.47
C ILE A 21 3.75 -0.77 4.66
N ALA A 22 3.29 -1.11 5.87
CA ALA A 22 3.71 -0.41 7.08
C ALA A 22 5.22 -0.60 7.35
N ILE A 23 5.74 -1.82 7.19
CA ILE A 23 7.17 -2.10 7.33
C ILE A 23 7.97 -1.30 6.30
N LEU A 24 7.54 -1.31 5.02
CA LEU A 24 8.18 -0.54 3.97
C LEU A 24 8.17 0.95 4.29
N GLY A 25 7.05 1.49 4.77
CA GLY A 25 6.93 2.88 5.19
C GLY A 25 7.91 3.27 6.29
N VAL A 26 8.08 2.41 7.31
CA VAL A 26 9.07 2.62 8.38
C VAL A 26 10.51 2.61 7.84
N VAL A 27 10.84 1.62 7.01
CA VAL A 27 12.17 1.51 6.40
C VAL A 27 12.48 2.71 5.51
N MET A 28 11.52 3.13 4.68
CA MET A 28 11.67 4.30 3.80
C MET A 28 11.79 5.60 4.59
N THR A 29 11.04 5.75 5.68
CA THR A 29 11.17 6.93 6.55
C THR A 29 12.56 7.00 7.19
N PHE A 30 13.07 5.88 7.69
CA PHE A 30 14.41 5.80 8.28
C PHE A 30 15.49 6.11 7.23
N TYR A 31 15.40 5.49 6.04
CA TYR A 31 16.33 5.75 4.94
C TYR A 31 16.30 7.21 4.49
N SER A 32 15.09 7.77 4.31
CA SER A 32 14.92 9.19 3.94
C SER A 32 15.51 10.14 4.99
N GLN A 33 15.32 9.86 6.27
CA GLN A 33 15.88 10.68 7.36
C GLN A 33 17.41 10.68 7.33
N ASN A 34 18.02 9.51 7.12
CA ASN A 34 19.48 9.40 7.05
C ASN A 34 20.05 10.12 5.80
N SER A 35 19.39 9.93 4.65
CA SER A 35 19.80 10.59 3.39
C SER A 35 19.64 12.12 3.44
N VAL A 36 18.58 12.62 4.06
CA VAL A 36 18.39 14.07 4.26
C VAL A 36 19.46 14.61 5.19
N HIS A 37 19.80 13.89 6.27
CA HIS A 37 20.85 14.32 7.18
C HIS A 37 22.21 14.43 6.48
N GLU A 38 22.66 13.39 5.80
CA GLU A 38 23.94 13.39 5.08
C GLU A 38 23.97 14.45 3.97
N GLY A 39 22.90 14.55 3.17
CA GLY A 39 22.81 15.57 2.13
C GLY A 39 22.84 16.99 2.67
N MET A 40 22.20 17.26 3.81
CA MET A 40 22.17 18.59 4.43
C MET A 40 23.51 18.96 5.06
N VAL A 41 24.19 18.01 5.71
CA VAL A 41 25.54 18.20 6.23
C VAL A 41 26.51 18.57 5.10
N PHE A 42 26.46 17.87 3.98
CA PHE A 42 27.29 18.15 2.81
C PHE A 42 27.02 19.56 2.22
N GLU A 43 25.75 19.95 2.10
CA GLU A 43 25.39 21.29 1.60
C GLU A 43 25.82 22.39 2.57
N ILE A 44 25.71 22.18 3.88
CA ILE A 44 26.18 23.14 4.91
C ILE A 44 27.70 23.28 4.85
N GLU A 45 28.44 22.19 4.80
CA GLU A 45 29.90 22.20 4.68
C GLU A 45 30.34 23.01 3.46
N LYS A 46 29.75 22.71 2.29
CA LYS A 46 30.04 23.43 1.04
C LYS A 46 29.68 24.92 1.12
N SER A 47 28.53 25.25 1.71
CA SER A 47 28.10 26.64 1.90
C SER A 47 29.04 27.41 2.82
N LEU A 48 29.36 26.83 3.99
CA LEU A 48 30.25 27.46 4.97
C LEU A 48 31.67 27.62 4.44
N SER A 49 32.19 26.62 3.69
CA SER A 49 33.47 26.71 2.99
C SER A 49 33.47 27.91 2.04
N GLY A 50 32.43 28.05 1.20
CA GLY A 50 32.29 29.16 0.28
C GLY A 50 32.26 30.53 0.99
N ILE A 51 31.51 30.61 2.11
CA ILE A 51 31.43 31.86 2.91
C ILE A 51 32.79 32.21 3.53
N ALA A 52 33.49 31.21 4.12
CA ALA A 52 34.79 31.44 4.73
C ALA A 52 35.87 31.91 3.73
N HIS A 53 35.88 31.32 2.52
CA HIS A 53 36.78 31.77 1.45
C HIS A 53 36.40 33.14 0.91
N ASN A 54 35.10 33.43 0.77
CA ASN A 54 34.62 34.73 0.31
C ASN A 54 35.01 35.83 1.26
N LEU A 55 34.93 35.59 2.58
CA LEU A 55 35.36 36.54 3.60
C LEU A 55 36.83 36.94 3.40
N ILE A 56 37.73 35.97 3.18
CA ILE A 56 39.15 36.24 2.87
C ILE A 56 39.28 37.08 1.59
N SER A 57 38.53 36.67 0.54
CA SER A 57 38.57 37.34 -0.76
C SER A 57 38.15 38.82 -0.66
N ILE A 58 37.09 39.13 0.11
CA ILE A 58 36.63 40.53 0.33
C ILE A 58 37.70 41.36 1.02
N TYR A 59 38.36 40.84 2.06
CA TYR A 59 39.43 41.56 2.74
C TYR A 59 40.66 41.71 1.84
N ASN A 60 40.98 40.76 0.98
CA ASN A 60 42.06 40.88 0.01
C ASN A 60 41.81 41.97 -1.08
N VAL A 61 40.52 42.20 -1.41
CA VAL A 61 40.12 43.31 -2.29
C VAL A 61 40.22 44.68 -1.57
N LEU A 62 39.93 44.69 -0.24
CA LEU A 62 40.02 45.91 0.55
C LEU A 62 41.47 46.37 0.68
N ASP A 63 42.39 45.49 1.02
CA ASP A 63 43.82 45.71 1.11
C ASP A 63 44.56 44.39 0.83
N ALA A 64 45.57 44.41 -0.05
CA ALA A 64 46.33 43.23 -0.43
C ALA A 64 47.33 42.74 0.63
N GLY A 65 47.72 43.62 1.60
CA GLY A 65 48.65 43.25 2.66
C GLY A 65 48.09 42.24 3.67
N ASP A 66 48.95 41.72 4.52
CA ASP A 66 48.59 40.63 5.46
C ASP A 66 47.74 41.12 6.65
N PHE A 67 47.03 40.20 7.26
CA PHE A 67 46.37 40.40 8.55
C PHE A 67 47.45 40.51 9.65
N SER A 68 47.36 41.52 10.50
CA SER A 68 48.25 41.69 11.63
C SER A 68 47.55 42.33 12.83
N GLN A 69 48.07 42.08 14.02
CA GLN A 69 47.58 42.70 15.25
C GLN A 69 48.73 43.41 15.91
N LYS A 70 48.55 44.71 16.25
CA LYS A 70 49.54 45.56 16.95
C LYS A 70 48.79 46.39 17.97
N ASP A 71 49.24 46.35 19.22
CA ASP A 71 48.67 47.14 20.32
C ASP A 71 47.14 47.07 20.40
N ASP A 72 46.56 45.83 20.41
CA ASP A 72 45.14 45.56 20.42
C ASP A 72 44.35 46.05 19.16
N ARG A 73 45.07 46.51 18.13
CA ARG A 73 44.45 46.90 16.86
C ARG A 73 44.70 45.87 15.76
N VAL A 74 43.69 45.66 14.97
CA VAL A 74 43.71 44.73 13.84
C VAL A 74 43.87 45.49 12.53
N TYR A 75 44.80 45.05 11.72
CA TYR A 75 45.12 45.65 10.43
C TYR A 75 44.98 44.62 9.32
N LYS A 76 44.57 45.08 8.15
CA LYS A 76 44.71 44.38 6.88
C LYS A 76 45.64 45.24 6.02
N GLY A 77 46.89 44.79 5.85
CA GLY A 77 47.93 45.60 5.27
C GLY A 77 48.19 46.91 6.08
N GLU A 78 47.97 48.07 5.45
CA GLU A 78 48.03 49.36 6.09
C GLU A 78 46.68 49.87 6.64
N THR A 79 45.57 49.14 6.29
CA THR A 79 44.22 49.56 6.66
C THR A 79 43.86 49.06 8.06
N GLU A 80 43.57 49.94 9.00
CA GLU A 80 43.03 49.59 10.32
C GLU A 80 41.59 49.15 10.17
N ILE A 81 41.30 47.88 10.60
CA ILE A 81 39.96 47.24 10.55
C ILE A 81 39.44 46.94 11.95
N THR A 82 40.07 47.42 13.00
CA THR A 82 39.63 47.27 14.39
C THR A 82 38.20 47.73 14.55
N SER A 83 37.32 46.88 15.05
CA SER A 83 35.88 47.17 15.24
C SER A 83 35.09 47.54 13.98
N ASP A 84 35.66 47.36 12.78
CA ASP A 84 34.90 47.47 11.54
C ASP A 84 34.20 46.12 11.19
N TYR A 85 32.97 45.99 11.63
CA TYR A 85 32.20 44.78 11.46
C TYR A 85 31.28 44.80 10.23
N ARG A 86 31.28 45.84 9.39
CA ARG A 86 30.36 46.02 8.27
C ARG A 86 30.38 44.82 7.31
N VAL A 87 31.55 44.38 6.90
CA VAL A 87 31.72 43.25 6.00
C VAL A 87 31.14 41.95 6.61
N LEU A 88 31.44 41.73 7.90
CA LEU A 88 30.94 40.53 8.59
C LEU A 88 29.41 40.55 8.77
N ASP A 89 28.89 41.75 9.14
CA ASP A 89 27.45 41.93 9.35
C ASP A 89 26.65 41.79 8.04
N ASP A 90 27.20 42.31 6.94
CA ASP A 90 26.58 42.14 5.61
C ASP A 90 26.54 40.66 5.20
N ILE A 91 27.66 39.93 5.38
CA ILE A 91 27.68 38.47 5.10
C ILE A 91 26.66 37.74 5.98
N LYS A 92 26.58 38.05 7.27
CA LYS A 92 25.61 37.46 8.18
C LYS A 92 24.17 37.76 7.78
N ASN A 93 23.88 39.00 7.38
CA ASN A 93 22.55 39.42 6.95
C ASN A 93 22.12 38.70 5.65
N ASP A 94 23.06 38.52 4.73
CA ASP A 94 22.78 37.91 3.42
C ASP A 94 22.70 36.38 3.48
N THR A 95 23.52 35.74 4.33
CA THR A 95 23.67 34.28 4.36
C THR A 95 23.02 33.59 5.57
N GLY A 96 22.85 34.36 6.67
CA GLY A 96 22.44 33.83 7.97
C GLY A 96 23.57 33.17 8.77
N ALA A 97 24.75 33.00 8.17
CA ALA A 97 25.88 32.37 8.83
C ALA A 97 26.66 33.37 9.68
N ASP A 98 27.10 32.95 10.84
CA ASP A 98 28.06 33.71 11.64
C ASP A 98 29.46 33.60 11.05
N VAL A 99 30.19 34.71 11.00
CA VAL A 99 31.55 34.75 10.46
C VAL A 99 32.52 35.37 11.44
N THR A 100 33.77 34.93 11.38
CA THR A 100 34.84 35.37 12.28
C THR A 100 36.16 35.42 11.54
N VAL A 101 36.98 36.40 11.86
CA VAL A 101 38.41 36.46 11.51
C VAL A 101 39.22 36.30 12.79
N PHE A 102 40.11 35.34 12.81
CA PHE A 102 41.14 35.16 13.81
C PHE A 102 42.47 35.67 13.26
N VAL A 103 43.25 36.36 14.07
CA VAL A 103 44.65 36.69 13.78
C VAL A 103 45.51 35.87 14.73
N GLY A 104 46.38 35.01 14.16
CA GLY A 104 46.88 33.87 14.92
C GLY A 104 45.72 32.97 15.36
N ASP A 105 45.60 32.70 16.66
CA ASP A 105 44.53 31.92 17.29
C ASP A 105 43.48 32.81 18.01
N GLU A 106 43.67 34.15 18.06
CA GLU A 106 42.79 35.09 18.75
C GLU A 106 41.66 35.60 17.85
N ARG A 107 40.43 35.56 18.35
CA ARG A 107 39.22 36.06 17.64
C ARG A 107 39.21 37.58 17.66
N CYS A 108 39.49 38.20 16.54
CA CYS A 108 39.61 39.65 16.41
C CYS A 108 38.34 40.32 15.89
N LEU A 109 37.72 39.75 14.87
CA LEU A 109 36.47 40.24 14.27
C LEU A 109 35.45 39.15 14.23
N THR A 110 34.22 39.39 14.67
CA THR A 110 33.19 38.35 14.72
C THR A 110 31.78 38.91 14.71
N THR A 111 30.84 38.15 14.12
CA THR A 111 29.41 38.39 14.27
C THR A 111 28.81 37.63 15.45
N LEU A 112 29.54 36.71 16.05
CA LEU A 112 29.11 35.98 17.23
C LEU A 112 28.98 36.91 18.43
N VAL A 113 27.87 36.77 19.16
CA VAL A 113 27.56 37.59 20.33
C VAL A 113 27.27 36.76 21.57
N ASP A 114 27.56 37.30 22.74
CA ASP A 114 27.14 36.71 24.00
C ASP A 114 25.63 36.92 24.27
N LYS A 115 25.12 36.37 25.37
CA LYS A 115 23.71 36.55 25.79
C LYS A 115 23.31 38.00 26.09
N LYS A 116 24.27 38.92 26.21
CA LYS A 116 24.04 40.36 26.43
C LYS A 116 24.16 41.17 25.15
N GLY A 117 24.49 40.55 24.02
CA GLY A 117 24.68 41.20 22.72
C GLY A 117 26.08 41.73 22.47
N ASN A 118 27.07 41.46 23.33
CA ASN A 118 28.46 41.86 23.10
C ASN A 118 29.13 40.85 22.17
N ARG A 119 29.97 41.33 21.24
CA ARG A 119 30.73 40.44 20.34
C ARG A 119 31.81 39.67 21.11
N LEU A 120 32.00 38.41 20.72
CA LEU A 120 32.92 37.46 21.39
C LEU A 120 34.38 37.68 20.94
N VAL A 121 34.90 38.89 21.01
CA VAL A 121 36.28 39.24 20.67
C VAL A 121 37.23 38.82 21.81
N GLY A 122 38.48 38.48 21.48
CA GLY A 122 39.56 38.14 22.44
C GLY A 122 39.49 36.67 22.93
N SER A 123 38.61 35.85 22.40
CA SER A 123 38.62 34.41 22.67
C SER A 123 39.53 33.68 21.68
N HIS A 124 40.05 32.49 22.09
CA HIS A 124 40.98 31.70 21.27
C HIS A 124 40.28 30.51 20.61
N LEU A 125 40.90 30.00 19.55
CA LEU A 125 40.51 28.76 18.92
C LEU A 125 40.67 27.58 19.88
N ASP A 126 39.81 26.56 19.72
CA ASP A 126 40.01 25.30 20.38
C ASP A 126 41.31 24.63 19.92
N LYS A 127 42.00 23.94 20.82
CA LYS A 127 43.33 23.36 20.56
C LYS A 127 43.32 22.42 19.36
N GLU A 128 42.27 21.64 19.18
CA GLU A 128 42.13 20.71 18.05
C GLU A 128 42.04 21.46 16.73
N VAL A 129 41.25 22.53 16.69
CA VAL A 129 41.09 23.40 15.50
C VAL A 129 42.41 24.14 15.22
N ALA A 130 43.06 24.68 16.27
CA ALA A 130 44.31 25.40 16.12
C ALA A 130 45.43 24.50 15.56
N SER A 131 45.53 23.23 16.02
CA SER A 131 46.52 22.30 15.49
C SER A 131 46.29 22.01 14.00
N GLN A 132 45.06 21.68 13.59
CA GLN A 132 44.79 21.36 12.19
C GLN A 132 44.90 22.55 11.26
N VAL A 133 44.35 23.71 11.67
CA VAL A 133 44.26 24.87 10.76
C VAL A 133 45.49 25.73 10.78
N ILE A 134 46.12 25.93 11.97
CA ILE A 134 47.29 26.82 12.07
C ILE A 134 48.59 26.04 11.89
N GLU A 135 48.74 24.87 12.57
CA GLU A 135 50.00 24.10 12.55
C GLU A 135 50.11 23.28 11.25
N ASP A 136 49.04 22.51 10.87
CA ASP A 136 49.02 21.66 9.67
C ASP A 136 48.66 22.49 8.41
N GLY A 137 47.99 23.64 8.58
CA GLY A 137 47.57 24.52 7.51
C GLY A 137 46.43 23.93 6.65
N GLU A 138 45.66 23.00 7.18
CA GLU A 138 44.55 22.38 6.47
C GLU A 138 43.20 23.03 6.82
N GLU A 139 42.25 22.98 5.90
CA GLU A 139 40.88 23.41 6.16
C GLU A 139 40.18 22.39 7.07
N TYR A 140 39.32 22.88 7.96
CA TYR A 140 38.67 22.01 8.93
C TYR A 140 37.16 22.26 9.01
N PHE A 141 36.37 21.21 8.87
CA PHE A 141 34.92 21.20 9.09
C PHE A 141 34.56 20.47 10.36
N SER A 142 33.77 21.09 11.23
CA SER A 142 33.25 20.44 12.43
C SER A 142 31.74 20.61 12.53
N GLN A 143 31.05 19.50 12.84
CA GLN A 143 29.60 19.50 13.10
C GLN A 143 29.25 19.85 14.54
N ASN A 144 30.21 20.05 15.41
CA ASN A 144 29.98 20.21 16.84
C ASN A 144 30.93 21.26 17.46
N VAL A 145 30.94 22.45 16.91
CA VAL A 145 31.67 23.61 17.50
C VAL A 145 30.84 24.15 18.64
N ASP A 146 31.37 24.18 19.86
CA ASP A 146 30.73 24.84 21.01
C ASP A 146 31.12 26.32 21.08
N VAL A 147 30.12 27.20 20.95
CA VAL A 147 30.29 28.62 21.16
C VAL A 147 29.37 29.04 22.30
N MET A 148 29.93 29.21 23.51
CA MET A 148 29.20 29.63 24.72
C MET A 148 27.98 28.77 25.06
N GLY A 149 28.05 27.43 24.82
CA GLY A 149 26.97 26.47 25.05
C GLY A 149 25.98 26.37 23.92
N VAL A 150 26.19 27.02 22.79
CA VAL A 150 25.45 26.87 21.54
C VAL A 150 26.30 26.08 20.55
N ARG A 151 25.74 24.99 20.01
CA ARG A 151 26.42 24.18 19.02
C ARG A 151 26.26 24.74 17.63
N TYR A 152 27.39 24.76 16.87
CA TYR A 152 27.49 25.23 15.50
C TYR A 152 28.05 24.12 14.59
N PHE A 153 27.62 24.12 13.34
CA PHE A 153 28.42 23.62 12.24
C PHE A 153 29.39 24.69 11.84
N GLY A 154 30.67 24.41 11.81
CA GLY A 154 31.71 25.43 11.56
C GLY A 154 32.72 24.97 10.54
N TYR A 155 33.09 25.87 9.65
CA TYR A 155 34.15 25.67 8.67
C TYR A 155 35.27 26.69 8.90
N TYR A 156 36.51 26.22 8.92
CA TYR A 156 37.70 26.99 9.20
C TYR A 156 38.64 26.93 8.01
N VAL A 157 39.07 28.09 7.52
CA VAL A 157 40.00 28.24 6.39
C VAL A 157 41.23 29.00 6.86
N PRO A 158 42.45 28.46 6.67
CA PRO A 158 43.66 29.16 7.03
C PRO A 158 43.85 30.40 6.16
N ILE A 159 44.18 31.56 6.78
CA ILE A 159 44.57 32.77 6.11
C ILE A 159 46.10 32.78 5.99
N ARG A 160 46.59 32.84 4.76
CA ARG A 160 48.04 32.78 4.49
C ARG A 160 48.59 34.13 4.06
N ASN A 161 49.86 34.41 4.45
CA ASN A 161 50.62 35.55 3.97
C ASN A 161 51.28 35.25 2.61
N ASP A 162 51.99 36.23 2.07
CA ASP A 162 52.75 36.10 0.80
C ASP A 162 53.86 35.02 0.86
N GLU A 163 54.35 34.69 2.07
CA GLU A 163 55.37 33.65 2.32
C GLU A 163 54.73 32.28 2.52
N ASN A 164 53.37 32.15 2.34
CA ASN A 164 52.60 30.95 2.51
C ASN A 164 52.50 30.42 3.98
N GLU A 165 52.82 31.27 4.94
CA GLU A 165 52.64 30.99 6.38
C GLU A 165 51.20 31.29 6.79
N VAL A 166 50.64 30.52 7.74
CA VAL A 166 49.29 30.77 8.28
C VAL A 166 49.36 31.90 9.31
N VAL A 167 48.76 33.04 9.00
CA VAL A 167 48.74 34.24 9.85
C VAL A 167 47.42 34.42 10.59
N GLY A 168 46.40 33.63 10.26
CA GLY A 168 45.10 33.67 10.90
C GLY A 168 44.16 32.63 10.34
N VAL A 169 42.87 32.70 10.75
CA VAL A 169 41.83 31.75 10.35
C VAL A 169 40.53 32.50 10.05
N SER A 170 39.92 32.18 8.92
CA SER A 170 38.57 32.59 8.58
C SER A 170 37.61 31.50 9.02
N PHE A 171 36.56 31.85 9.73
CA PHE A 171 35.53 30.95 10.20
C PHE A 171 34.18 31.40 9.68
N ALA A 172 33.40 30.40 9.19
CA ALA A 172 31.98 30.55 8.96
C ALA A 172 31.22 29.46 9.72
N GLY A 173 30.11 29.81 10.34
CA GLY A 173 29.35 28.86 11.15
C GLY A 173 27.85 29.11 11.14
N GLU A 174 27.09 28.01 11.20
CA GLU A 174 25.63 28.03 11.31
C GLU A 174 25.20 27.28 12.57
N SER A 175 24.22 27.85 13.31
CA SER A 175 23.78 27.22 14.56
C SER A 175 23.11 25.89 14.31
N ALA A 176 23.46 24.87 15.10
CA ALA A 176 22.85 23.54 14.99
C ALA A 176 21.32 23.56 15.26
N GLU A 177 20.82 24.56 15.96
CA GLU A 177 19.39 24.73 16.20
C GLU A 177 18.65 25.13 14.91
N SER A 178 19.21 26.07 14.12
CA SER A 178 18.67 26.46 12.80
C SER A 178 18.60 25.26 11.87
N VAL A 179 19.72 24.54 11.74
CA VAL A 179 19.86 23.34 10.89
C VAL A 179 18.88 22.25 11.32
N ASN A 180 18.84 21.93 12.61
CA ASN A 180 17.93 20.89 13.13
C ASN A 180 16.45 21.25 12.94
N THR A 181 16.10 22.53 13.01
CA THR A 181 14.73 22.97 12.76
C THR A 181 14.32 22.71 11.31
N SER A 182 15.18 23.04 10.37
CA SER A 182 14.97 22.77 8.94
C SER A 182 14.88 21.27 8.65
N MET A 183 15.75 20.46 9.23
CA MET A 183 15.72 19.00 9.14
C MET A 183 14.41 18.40 9.70
N ARG A 184 13.97 18.88 10.86
CA ARG A 184 12.71 18.40 11.50
C ARG A 184 11.51 18.69 10.63
N PHE A 185 11.44 19.86 10.01
CA PHE A 185 10.34 20.21 9.10
C PHE A 185 10.27 19.26 7.90
N MET A 186 11.41 18.98 7.25
CA MET A 186 11.48 18.03 6.13
C MET A 186 11.09 16.60 6.55
N THR A 187 11.60 16.15 7.69
CA THR A 187 11.30 14.79 8.22
C THR A 187 9.83 14.64 8.59
N GLN A 188 9.22 15.65 9.21
CA GLN A 188 7.80 15.63 9.57
C GLN A 188 6.92 15.50 8.33
N GLY A 189 7.24 16.21 7.24
CA GLY A 189 6.53 16.08 5.96
C GLY A 189 6.54 14.65 5.43
N ASN A 190 7.69 13.99 5.43
CA ASN A 190 7.83 12.60 4.97
C ASN A 190 7.02 11.61 5.84
N VAL A 191 7.03 11.78 7.16
CA VAL A 191 6.23 10.93 8.08
C VAL A 191 4.74 11.07 7.81
N ILE A 192 4.24 12.29 7.62
CA ILE A 192 2.83 12.54 7.32
C ILE A 192 2.42 11.89 5.99
N ILE A 193 3.25 12.01 4.95
CA ILE A 193 3.01 11.39 3.65
C ILE A 193 2.97 9.85 3.78
N CYS A 194 3.92 9.24 4.49
CA CYS A 194 3.94 7.81 4.73
C CYS A 194 2.68 7.32 5.46
N LEU A 195 2.26 8.01 6.52
CA LEU A 195 1.03 7.69 7.24
C LEU A 195 -0.20 7.78 6.36
N PHE A 196 -0.30 8.83 5.54
CA PHE A 196 -1.39 8.97 4.58
C PHE A 196 -1.46 7.81 3.57
N ILE A 197 -0.30 7.41 3.02
CA ILE A 197 -0.21 6.27 2.09
C ILE A 197 -0.66 4.97 2.77
N ILE A 198 -0.23 4.71 4.01
CA ILE A 198 -0.62 3.51 4.76
C ILE A 198 -2.13 3.47 5.01
N ILE A 199 -2.72 4.60 5.42
CA ILE A 199 -4.17 4.70 5.65
C ILE A 199 -4.94 4.49 4.35
N LEU A 200 -4.52 5.12 3.26
CA LEU A 200 -5.15 5.00 1.95
C LEU A 200 -5.07 3.57 1.42
N ALA A 201 -3.90 2.94 1.51
CA ALA A 201 -3.71 1.55 1.13
C ALA A 201 -4.59 0.60 1.96
N GLY A 202 -4.66 0.82 3.28
CA GLY A 202 -5.54 0.06 4.17
C GLY A 202 -7.02 0.20 3.81
N PHE A 203 -7.44 1.39 3.45
CA PHE A 203 -8.81 1.66 2.99
C PHE A 203 -9.15 0.92 1.69
N ILE A 204 -8.28 1.03 0.68
CA ILE A 204 -8.45 0.33 -0.61
C ILE A 204 -8.46 -1.20 -0.42
N CYS A 205 -7.53 -1.73 0.39
CA CYS A 205 -7.50 -3.16 0.74
C CYS A 205 -8.78 -3.62 1.44
N ASN A 206 -9.33 -2.82 2.36
CA ASN A 206 -10.56 -3.16 3.05
C ASN A 206 -11.75 -3.26 2.08
N LEU A 207 -11.90 -2.29 1.17
CA LEU A 207 -12.96 -2.32 0.15
C LEU A 207 -12.84 -3.55 -0.76
N SER A 208 -11.64 -3.89 -1.21
CA SER A 208 -11.38 -5.06 -2.05
C SER A 208 -11.65 -6.37 -1.31
N ALA A 209 -11.21 -6.47 -0.05
CA ALA A 209 -11.43 -7.64 0.80
C ALA A 209 -12.92 -7.87 1.09
N GLN A 210 -13.71 -6.83 1.33
CA GLN A 210 -15.16 -6.95 1.53
C GLN A 210 -15.84 -7.56 0.29
N LYS A 211 -15.60 -7.01 -0.90
CA LYS A 211 -16.15 -7.53 -2.16
C LYS A 211 -15.78 -8.99 -2.43
N MET A 212 -14.54 -9.37 -2.11
CA MET A 212 -14.08 -10.75 -2.26
C MET A 212 -14.78 -11.71 -1.29
N VAL A 213 -14.89 -11.30 -0.02
CA VAL A 213 -15.54 -12.11 1.02
C VAL A 213 -17.04 -12.26 0.77
N GLU A 214 -17.73 -11.24 0.28
CA GLU A 214 -19.13 -11.30 -0.12
C GLU A 214 -19.36 -12.32 -1.22
N ALA A 215 -18.52 -12.33 -2.26
CA ALA A 215 -18.60 -13.33 -3.34
C ALA A 215 -18.39 -14.76 -2.83
N ILE A 216 -17.35 -14.98 -2.01
CA ILE A 216 -17.10 -16.31 -1.40
C ILE A 216 -18.28 -16.76 -0.54
N GLN A 217 -18.89 -15.86 0.22
CA GLN A 217 -20.05 -16.18 1.04
C GLN A 217 -21.29 -16.49 0.19
N ALA A 218 -21.47 -15.82 -0.94
CA ALA A 218 -22.55 -16.10 -1.88
C ALA A 218 -22.41 -17.51 -2.47
N ILE A 219 -21.23 -17.85 -2.99
CA ILE A 219 -20.94 -19.21 -3.51
C ILE A 219 -21.15 -20.27 -2.43
N LYS A 220 -20.64 -20.02 -1.20
CA LYS A 220 -20.83 -20.91 -0.07
C LYS A 220 -22.31 -21.14 0.25
N ARG A 221 -23.14 -20.07 0.26
CA ARG A 221 -24.59 -20.19 0.51
C ARG A 221 -25.27 -20.98 -0.59
N PHE A 222 -24.93 -20.72 -1.85
CA PHE A 222 -25.44 -21.47 -3.00
C PHE A 222 -25.14 -22.96 -2.88
N LEU A 223 -23.88 -23.33 -2.70
CA LEU A 223 -23.48 -24.73 -2.51
C LEU A 223 -24.10 -25.37 -1.27
N GLY A 224 -24.32 -24.60 -0.21
CA GLY A 224 -25.04 -25.07 0.97
C GLY A 224 -26.49 -25.46 0.66
N ARG A 225 -27.21 -24.72 -0.18
CA ARG A 225 -28.57 -25.03 -0.64
C ARG A 225 -28.59 -26.27 -1.54
N VAL A 226 -27.67 -26.31 -2.52
CA VAL A 226 -27.50 -27.48 -3.41
C VAL A 226 -27.29 -28.76 -2.60
N SER A 227 -26.48 -28.71 -1.53
CA SER A 227 -26.24 -29.87 -0.66
C SER A 227 -27.48 -30.36 0.10
N HIS A 228 -28.51 -29.51 0.25
CA HIS A 228 -29.80 -29.87 0.84
C HIS A 228 -30.84 -30.24 -0.21
N GLY A 229 -30.46 -30.31 -1.50
CA GLY A 229 -31.34 -30.65 -2.60
C GLY A 229 -32.21 -29.52 -3.12
N GLU A 230 -31.85 -28.29 -2.78
CA GLU A 230 -32.49 -27.06 -3.28
C GLU A 230 -31.73 -26.58 -4.53
N PHE A 231 -32.13 -27.04 -5.72
CA PHE A 231 -31.43 -26.76 -6.98
C PHE A 231 -31.92 -25.48 -7.68
N HIS A 232 -33.16 -25.06 -7.43
CA HIS A 232 -33.82 -23.93 -8.10
C HIS A 232 -33.42 -22.55 -7.49
N HIS A 233 -32.13 -22.28 -7.33
CA HIS A 233 -31.64 -21.02 -6.85
C HIS A 233 -30.63 -20.41 -7.81
N GLU A 234 -30.82 -19.15 -8.10
CA GLU A 234 -29.87 -18.42 -8.95
C GLU A 234 -28.63 -17.99 -8.18
N MET A 235 -27.48 -18.11 -8.83
CA MET A 235 -26.24 -17.50 -8.35
C MET A 235 -26.36 -15.97 -8.49
N PRO A 236 -26.06 -15.18 -7.45
CA PRO A 236 -26.15 -13.72 -7.55
C PRO A 236 -25.30 -13.16 -8.70
N GLU A 237 -25.90 -12.26 -9.49
CA GLU A 237 -25.26 -11.64 -10.66
C GLU A 237 -23.93 -10.92 -10.31
N ASN A 238 -23.82 -10.35 -9.12
CA ASN A 238 -22.59 -9.69 -8.66
C ASN A 238 -21.41 -10.66 -8.49
N VAL A 239 -21.66 -11.97 -8.46
CA VAL A 239 -20.63 -13.02 -8.51
C VAL A 239 -20.27 -13.32 -9.96
N LEU A 240 -21.26 -13.60 -10.80
CA LEU A 240 -21.06 -14.02 -12.19
C LEU A 240 -20.51 -12.91 -13.10
N LYS A 241 -20.85 -11.64 -12.83
CA LYS A 241 -20.36 -10.49 -13.59
C LYS A 241 -18.93 -10.04 -13.21
N ARG A 242 -18.26 -10.76 -12.30
CA ARG A 242 -16.85 -10.49 -11.97
C ARG A 242 -15.95 -10.94 -13.10
N GLY A 243 -14.92 -10.52 -13.41
CA GLY A 243 -13.98 -11.02 -14.42
C GLY A 243 -12.80 -11.81 -13.83
N ASP A 244 -13.02 -12.47 -12.69
CA ASP A 244 -11.96 -13.13 -11.92
C ASP A 244 -12.31 -14.61 -11.62
N GLU A 245 -11.42 -15.29 -10.91
CA GLU A 245 -11.55 -16.70 -10.54
C GLU A 245 -12.80 -16.99 -9.69
N LEU A 246 -13.32 -15.98 -9.00
CA LEU A 246 -14.54 -16.13 -8.21
C LEU A 246 -15.78 -16.21 -9.09
N ALA A 247 -15.79 -15.55 -10.25
CA ALA A 247 -16.85 -15.74 -11.25
C ALA A 247 -16.82 -17.16 -11.79
N GLN A 248 -15.65 -17.67 -12.17
CA GLN A 248 -15.50 -19.05 -12.65
C GLN A 248 -15.94 -20.08 -11.59
N MET A 249 -15.60 -19.85 -10.31
CA MET A 249 -16.09 -20.70 -9.22
C MET A 249 -17.62 -20.66 -9.11
N GLY A 250 -18.23 -19.51 -9.32
CA GLY A 250 -19.69 -19.35 -9.36
C GLY A 250 -20.30 -20.15 -10.51
N GLU A 251 -19.75 -20.04 -11.72
CA GLU A 251 -20.18 -20.77 -12.92
C GLU A 251 -20.07 -22.30 -12.73
N TYR A 252 -18.93 -22.76 -12.19
CA TYR A 252 -18.77 -24.19 -11.89
C TYR A 252 -19.74 -24.66 -10.82
N ALA A 253 -20.05 -23.86 -9.82
CA ALA A 253 -21.03 -24.21 -8.80
C ALA A 253 -22.43 -24.38 -9.40
N VAL A 254 -22.82 -23.51 -10.36
CA VAL A 254 -24.08 -23.65 -11.11
C VAL A 254 -24.08 -24.91 -11.95
N ALA A 255 -23.03 -25.13 -12.74
CA ALA A 255 -22.93 -26.34 -13.59
C ALA A 255 -23.00 -27.63 -12.78
N VAL A 256 -22.38 -27.69 -11.60
CA VAL A 256 -22.47 -28.82 -10.67
C VAL A 256 -23.89 -28.97 -10.15
N SER A 257 -24.57 -27.86 -9.80
CA SER A 257 -25.97 -27.89 -9.36
C SER A 257 -26.89 -28.49 -10.42
N ASP A 258 -26.78 -28.03 -11.66
CA ASP A 258 -27.58 -28.48 -12.80
C ASP A 258 -27.34 -29.98 -13.08
N SER A 259 -26.07 -30.41 -13.03
CA SER A 259 -25.71 -31.82 -13.21
C SER A 259 -26.27 -32.72 -12.10
N LEU A 260 -26.22 -32.25 -10.84
CA LEU A 260 -26.80 -33.00 -9.71
C LEU A 260 -28.31 -33.02 -9.79
N GLU A 261 -28.96 -31.94 -10.18
CA GLU A 261 -30.40 -31.89 -10.40
C GLU A 261 -30.83 -32.90 -11.45
N GLU A 262 -30.15 -32.98 -12.61
CA GLU A 262 -30.42 -33.97 -13.65
C GLU A 262 -30.28 -35.39 -13.14
N MET A 263 -29.21 -35.71 -12.40
CA MET A 263 -28.98 -37.04 -11.85
C MET A 263 -30.02 -37.46 -10.80
N VAL A 264 -30.48 -36.52 -9.97
CA VAL A 264 -31.41 -36.81 -8.86
C VAL A 264 -32.86 -36.77 -9.30
N SER A 265 -33.19 -35.99 -10.36
CA SER A 265 -34.56 -35.74 -10.78
C SER A 265 -35.00 -36.54 -11.99
N ARG A 266 -34.07 -37.15 -12.75
CA ARG A 266 -34.41 -37.91 -13.97
C ARG A 266 -34.14 -39.40 -13.84
N ASP A 267 -34.94 -40.20 -14.56
CA ASP A 267 -34.69 -41.62 -14.75
C ASP A 267 -33.49 -41.82 -15.69
N PRO A 268 -32.50 -42.65 -15.33
CA PRO A 268 -31.27 -42.79 -16.11
C PRO A 268 -31.48 -43.38 -17.49
N LEU A 269 -32.51 -44.25 -17.66
CA LEU A 269 -32.83 -44.94 -18.91
C LEU A 269 -33.64 -44.07 -19.87
N THR A 270 -34.74 -43.51 -19.37
CA THR A 270 -35.73 -42.81 -20.20
C THR A 270 -35.50 -41.29 -20.27
N LYS A 271 -34.69 -40.74 -19.37
CA LYS A 271 -34.46 -39.29 -19.22
C LYS A 271 -35.74 -38.48 -18.92
N LEU A 272 -36.86 -39.13 -18.62
CA LEU A 272 -38.04 -38.51 -18.02
C LEU A 272 -37.79 -38.19 -16.55
N LEU A 273 -38.67 -37.43 -15.93
CA LEU A 273 -38.63 -37.28 -14.47
C LEU A 273 -38.71 -38.65 -13.80
N ASN A 274 -37.96 -38.85 -12.74
CA ASN A 274 -38.13 -40.02 -11.90
C ASN A 274 -39.33 -39.83 -10.94
N ARG A 275 -39.72 -40.90 -10.25
CA ARG A 275 -40.85 -40.90 -9.32
C ARG A 275 -40.75 -39.76 -8.27
N ARG A 276 -39.54 -39.53 -7.72
CA ARG A 276 -39.33 -38.48 -6.70
C ARG A 276 -39.57 -37.08 -7.26
N ALA A 277 -39.01 -36.78 -8.40
CA ALA A 277 -39.19 -35.49 -9.06
C ALA A 277 -40.64 -35.25 -9.50
N ALA A 278 -41.31 -36.32 -10.00
CA ALA A 278 -42.72 -36.26 -10.32
C ALA A 278 -43.58 -35.95 -9.09
N GLN A 279 -43.27 -36.53 -7.93
CA GLN A 279 -43.97 -36.23 -6.69
C GLN A 279 -43.85 -34.77 -6.30
N ILE A 280 -42.65 -34.19 -6.39
CA ILE A 280 -42.40 -32.76 -6.12
C ILE A 280 -43.21 -31.89 -7.08
N GLN A 281 -43.27 -32.26 -8.37
CA GLN A 281 -44.06 -31.56 -9.38
C GLN A 281 -45.56 -31.59 -9.10
N MET A 282 -46.06 -32.74 -8.64
CA MET A 282 -47.48 -32.89 -8.25
C MET A 282 -47.81 -32.04 -7.02
N ASP A 283 -46.95 -32.07 -5.99
CA ASP A 283 -47.18 -31.32 -4.75
C ASP A 283 -47.18 -29.80 -5.02
N TYR A 284 -46.24 -29.30 -5.84
CA TYR A 284 -46.20 -27.91 -6.26
C TYR A 284 -47.49 -27.46 -7.01
N ARG A 285 -47.94 -28.25 -7.99
CA ARG A 285 -49.14 -27.93 -8.75
C ARG A 285 -50.43 -28.03 -7.92
N ARG A 286 -50.47 -28.97 -6.99
CA ARG A 286 -51.60 -29.12 -6.08
C ARG A 286 -51.84 -27.90 -5.19
N GLU A 287 -50.80 -27.21 -4.85
CA GLU A 287 -50.89 -26.00 -4.03
C GLU A 287 -51.26 -24.73 -4.82
N ASN A 288 -50.94 -24.70 -6.12
CA ASN A 288 -51.05 -23.48 -6.91
C ASN A 288 -52.18 -23.49 -7.95
N ASP A 289 -52.53 -24.65 -8.57
CA ASP A 289 -53.51 -24.71 -9.67
C ASP A 289 -54.24 -26.08 -9.77
N CYS A 290 -55.32 -26.12 -10.58
CA CYS A 290 -55.95 -27.35 -11.01
C CYS A 290 -55.13 -28.00 -12.13
N PHE A 291 -54.68 -29.21 -11.95
CA PHE A 291 -53.97 -29.99 -12.95
C PHE A 291 -54.57 -31.39 -13.11
N SER A 292 -54.33 -32.03 -14.26
CA SER A 292 -54.82 -33.39 -14.55
C SER A 292 -53.66 -34.38 -14.52
N LEU A 293 -53.87 -35.53 -13.98
CA LEU A 293 -52.89 -36.64 -13.94
C LEU A 293 -53.43 -37.87 -14.70
N ALA A 294 -52.52 -38.52 -15.42
CA ALA A 294 -52.75 -39.82 -16.03
C ALA A 294 -51.62 -40.77 -15.69
N ILE A 295 -51.93 -42.02 -15.41
CA ILE A 295 -50.96 -43.11 -15.30
C ILE A 295 -51.14 -43.98 -16.55
N ALA A 296 -50.01 -44.25 -17.21
CA ALA A 296 -49.92 -45.10 -18.37
C ALA A 296 -49.04 -46.34 -18.05
N ASP A 297 -49.41 -47.49 -18.51
CA ASP A 297 -48.64 -48.71 -18.34
C ASP A 297 -48.46 -49.38 -19.73
N ILE A 298 -47.34 -50.08 -19.96
CA ILE A 298 -47.10 -50.75 -21.24
C ILE A 298 -47.67 -52.16 -21.19
N ASP A 299 -48.73 -52.34 -21.93
CA ASP A 299 -49.39 -53.65 -22.03
C ASP A 299 -48.40 -54.73 -22.48
N PHE A 300 -48.41 -55.85 -21.77
CA PHE A 300 -47.58 -57.03 -22.04
C PHE A 300 -46.09 -56.81 -22.08
N PHE A 301 -45.55 -55.75 -21.40
CA PHE A 301 -44.13 -55.42 -21.39
C PHE A 301 -43.26 -56.61 -20.95
N LYS A 302 -43.68 -57.34 -19.95
CA LYS A 302 -43.03 -58.61 -19.55
C LYS A 302 -42.85 -59.59 -20.70
N SER A 303 -43.87 -59.77 -21.55
CA SER A 303 -43.78 -60.61 -22.71
C SER A 303 -42.77 -60.17 -23.75
N VAL A 304 -42.57 -58.82 -23.86
CA VAL A 304 -41.54 -58.29 -24.71
C VAL A 304 -40.15 -58.64 -24.14
N ASN A 305 -39.94 -58.47 -22.84
CA ASN A 305 -38.67 -58.83 -22.18
C ASN A 305 -38.39 -60.34 -22.30
N ASP A 306 -39.39 -61.17 -22.05
CA ASP A 306 -39.23 -62.62 -22.08
C ASP A 306 -38.98 -63.18 -23.52
N SER A 307 -39.51 -62.46 -24.54
CA SER A 307 -39.36 -62.90 -25.94
C SER A 307 -38.13 -62.31 -26.64
N TYR A 308 -37.72 -61.08 -26.29
CA TYR A 308 -36.72 -60.33 -27.04
C TYR A 308 -35.54 -59.88 -26.19
N GLY A 309 -35.55 -60.11 -24.87
CA GLY A 309 -34.53 -59.74 -23.93
C GLY A 309 -34.67 -58.30 -23.40
N HIS A 310 -34.01 -58.04 -22.27
CA HIS A 310 -34.10 -56.77 -21.55
C HIS A 310 -33.58 -55.57 -22.36
N GLU A 311 -32.59 -55.75 -23.25
CA GLU A 311 -32.10 -54.66 -24.11
C GLU A 311 -33.21 -54.15 -25.05
N LYS A 312 -34.07 -55.05 -25.60
CA LYS A 312 -35.22 -54.63 -26.41
C LYS A 312 -36.31 -53.98 -25.57
N GLY A 313 -36.51 -54.46 -24.33
CA GLY A 313 -37.40 -53.80 -23.40
C GLY A 313 -36.95 -52.36 -23.09
N ASP A 314 -35.65 -52.16 -22.89
CA ASP A 314 -35.08 -50.83 -22.67
C ASP A 314 -35.26 -49.91 -23.88
N GLU A 315 -35.17 -50.42 -25.12
CA GLU A 315 -35.47 -49.65 -26.34
C GLU A 315 -36.96 -49.26 -26.38
N VAL A 316 -37.89 -50.14 -26.03
CA VAL A 316 -39.31 -49.83 -25.94
C VAL A 316 -39.60 -48.75 -24.90
N LEU A 317 -39.02 -48.86 -23.71
CA LEU A 317 -39.16 -47.87 -22.67
C LEU A 317 -38.64 -46.45 -23.14
N LYS A 318 -37.50 -46.39 -23.82
CA LYS A 318 -36.97 -45.17 -24.41
C LYS A 318 -37.89 -44.59 -25.50
N TYR A 319 -38.46 -45.46 -26.34
CA TYR A 319 -39.39 -45.07 -27.40
C TYR A 319 -40.66 -44.43 -26.80
N VAL A 320 -41.32 -45.13 -25.87
CA VAL A 320 -42.52 -44.66 -25.18
C VAL A 320 -42.23 -43.33 -24.46
N ALA A 321 -41.12 -43.24 -23.73
CA ALA A 321 -40.69 -42.00 -23.06
C ALA A 321 -40.52 -40.84 -24.04
N GLY A 322 -39.93 -41.11 -25.22
CA GLY A 322 -39.77 -40.09 -26.27
C GLY A 322 -41.13 -39.65 -26.86
N ALA A 323 -42.08 -40.57 -27.03
CA ALA A 323 -43.43 -40.24 -27.47
C ALA A 323 -44.19 -39.41 -26.44
N LEU A 324 -44.15 -39.81 -25.17
CA LEU A 324 -44.80 -39.09 -24.08
C LEU A 324 -44.24 -37.67 -23.93
N ARG A 325 -42.92 -37.50 -23.99
CA ARG A 325 -42.26 -36.16 -23.92
C ARG A 325 -42.75 -35.26 -25.05
N LYS A 326 -42.89 -35.79 -26.26
CA LYS A 326 -43.41 -35.01 -27.42
C LYS A 326 -44.88 -34.67 -27.28
N ALA A 327 -45.70 -35.62 -26.76
CA ALA A 327 -47.14 -35.42 -26.59
C ALA A 327 -47.47 -34.41 -25.49
N VAL A 328 -46.69 -34.41 -24.42
CA VAL A 328 -46.88 -33.51 -23.27
C VAL A 328 -46.41 -32.11 -23.57
N GLY A 329 -45.31 -31.95 -24.34
CA GLY A 329 -44.76 -30.63 -24.69
C GLY A 329 -44.34 -29.82 -23.48
N GLU A 330 -44.59 -28.51 -23.56
CA GLU A 330 -44.26 -27.51 -22.49
C GLU A 330 -45.43 -27.37 -21.49
N ASP A 331 -46.62 -27.86 -21.81
CA ASP A 331 -47.85 -27.67 -21.02
C ASP A 331 -48.01 -28.71 -19.90
N GLY A 332 -46.95 -29.46 -19.58
CA GLY A 332 -47.06 -30.48 -18.56
C GLY A 332 -45.72 -31.15 -18.23
N PHE A 333 -45.79 -32.31 -17.59
CA PHE A 333 -44.62 -33.12 -17.30
C PHE A 333 -44.90 -34.62 -17.56
N SER A 334 -43.84 -35.36 -17.86
CA SER A 334 -43.85 -36.81 -17.95
C SER A 334 -42.76 -37.43 -17.10
N ALA A 335 -43.07 -38.54 -16.42
CA ALA A 335 -42.18 -39.21 -15.51
C ALA A 335 -42.24 -40.72 -15.67
N ARG A 336 -41.16 -41.43 -15.38
CA ARG A 336 -41.17 -42.85 -15.17
C ARG A 336 -41.52 -43.15 -13.71
N TRP A 337 -42.69 -43.68 -13.45
CA TRP A 337 -43.21 -43.90 -12.11
C TRP A 337 -42.77 -45.23 -11.50
N GLY A 338 -42.65 -46.26 -12.35
CA GLY A 338 -42.26 -47.63 -12.01
C GLY A 338 -41.47 -48.30 -13.15
N GLY A 339 -41.41 -49.63 -13.16
CA GLY A 339 -40.69 -50.38 -14.17
C GLY A 339 -41.13 -50.06 -15.60
N GLU A 340 -42.44 -50.24 -15.86
CA GLU A 340 -43.11 -49.97 -17.13
C GLU A 340 -44.22 -48.93 -17.04
N GLU A 341 -44.36 -48.30 -15.83
CA GLU A 341 -45.37 -47.32 -15.54
C GLU A 341 -44.85 -45.90 -15.77
N PHE A 342 -45.68 -45.06 -16.39
CA PHE A 342 -45.39 -43.63 -16.64
C PHE A 342 -46.49 -42.77 -16.02
N LEU A 343 -46.08 -41.64 -15.43
CA LEU A 343 -46.96 -40.61 -14.92
C LEU A 343 -46.88 -39.40 -15.83
N ILE A 344 -48.08 -38.87 -16.17
CA ILE A 344 -48.20 -37.69 -17.05
C ILE A 344 -49.06 -36.67 -16.32
N GLY A 345 -48.59 -35.42 -16.26
CA GLY A 345 -49.32 -34.31 -15.69
C GLY A 345 -49.48 -33.21 -16.71
N PHE A 346 -50.67 -32.59 -16.77
CA PHE A 346 -51.00 -31.45 -17.61
C PHE A 346 -51.51 -30.30 -16.74
N ASP A 347 -51.07 -29.08 -17.02
CA ASP A 347 -51.46 -27.89 -16.27
C ASP A 347 -52.92 -27.48 -16.54
N GLU A 348 -53.47 -27.77 -17.73
CA GLU A 348 -54.90 -27.63 -18.04
C GLU A 348 -55.29 -28.60 -19.20
N ILE A 349 -56.24 -29.48 -18.99
CA ILE A 349 -56.88 -30.11 -20.11
C ILE A 349 -57.98 -29.14 -20.57
N GLY A 350 -57.73 -28.43 -21.68
CA GLY A 350 -58.72 -27.57 -22.28
C GLY A 350 -60.06 -28.31 -22.37
N ARG A 351 -61.17 -27.72 -21.93
CA ARG A 351 -62.50 -28.26 -22.08
C ARG A 351 -62.71 -28.57 -23.56
N ALA A 352 -62.66 -29.84 -23.93
CA ALA A 352 -63.15 -30.24 -25.25
C ALA A 352 -64.55 -29.68 -25.39
N HIS A 353 -64.76 -28.78 -26.33
CA HIS A 353 -66.10 -28.36 -26.73
C HIS A 353 -66.78 -29.62 -27.33
N VAL A 354 -67.69 -30.20 -26.57
CA VAL A 354 -68.67 -31.19 -27.07
C VAL A 354 -69.71 -30.38 -27.87
#